data_d38fcff714814bffd70ec4e12e5b9c4f
#
_entry.id   d38fcff714814bffd70ec4e12e5b9c4f
#
_cell.length_a   1.000
_cell.length_b   1.000
_cell.length_c   1.000
_cell.angle_alpha   90.00
_cell.angle_beta   90.00
_cell.angle_gamma   90.00
#
_symmetry.space_group_name_H-M   'P 1'
#
loop_
_entity.id
_entity.type
_entity.pdbx_description
1 polymer ?
#
loop_
_entity_poly.entity_id
_entity_poly.type
_entity_poly.pdbx_seq_one_letter_code
_entity_poly.pdbx_strand_id
1 'polypeptide(L)'
;MSIRLDDVNKRIIHALMDDARNTSAPMIADEVGVSPATIRNRIDQLEEAGIISGYHANVDFEAADEMLTTLYVATVPIEDRVRLAQQARTITGVVNVRELMAGEENLHVLAVGENADAINDVARELTALGIEIEDEKLLRTEQFQPYHPFGPNETHQQFSDYISLAGGNEVVELTVDEEAPIAGMTLAEAGHEDLLEEGVLVVSIERDDDVLTPTGESEIRAGDILTVLSRGGVAESIFDVFETESD
;
A
#
# COMPACT_ATOMS: atom_id res chain seq x y z
N MET A 1 7.05 -4.92 -16.59
CA MET A 1 8.15 -4.90 -15.61
C MET A 1 7.52 -5.01 -14.23
N SER A 2 8.08 -5.83 -13.34
CA SER A 2 7.60 -5.85 -11.95
C SER A 2 8.22 -4.65 -11.24
N ILE A 3 7.40 -3.69 -10.82
CA ILE A 3 7.85 -2.58 -9.98
C ILE A 3 7.92 -3.10 -8.55
N ARG A 4 9.06 -2.91 -7.89
CA ARG A 4 9.18 -3.12 -6.44
C ARG A 4 8.47 -1.95 -5.74
N LEU A 5 7.59 -2.25 -4.79
CA LEU A 5 6.98 -1.26 -3.93
C LEU A 5 7.95 -0.92 -2.78
N ASP A 6 8.86 0.01 -3.04
CA ASP A 6 9.69 0.63 -1.99
C ASP A 6 8.85 1.58 -1.12
N ASP A 7 9.43 2.15 -0.08
CA ASP A 7 8.71 3.01 0.86
C ASP A 7 8.21 4.29 0.22
N VAL A 8 8.98 4.88 -0.69
CA VAL A 8 8.52 6.05 -1.43
C VAL A 8 7.27 5.70 -2.25
N ASN A 9 7.24 4.54 -2.91
CA ASN A 9 6.07 4.07 -3.65
C ASN A 9 4.87 3.80 -2.71
N LYS A 10 5.11 3.17 -1.54
CA LYS A 10 4.07 2.93 -0.52
C LYS A 10 3.49 4.25 -0.03
N ARG A 11 4.33 5.24 0.29
CA ARG A 11 3.92 6.58 0.74
C ARG A 11 3.13 7.34 -0.33
N ILE A 12 3.55 7.26 -1.59
CA ILE A 12 2.80 7.83 -2.71
C ILE A 12 1.40 7.22 -2.75
N ILE A 13 1.29 5.89 -2.70
CA ILE A 13 0.01 5.20 -2.74
C ILE A 13 -0.86 5.59 -1.54
N HIS A 14 -0.30 5.60 -0.33
CA HIS A 14 -1.03 5.99 0.89
C HIS A 14 -1.58 7.41 0.78
N ALA A 15 -0.74 8.39 0.44
CA ALA A 15 -1.14 9.79 0.32
C ALA A 15 -2.24 9.99 -0.75
N LEU A 16 -2.15 9.26 -1.87
CA LEU A 16 -3.16 9.30 -2.92
C LEU A 16 -4.45 8.52 -2.56
N MET A 17 -4.37 7.51 -1.69
CA MET A 17 -5.56 6.83 -1.15
C MET A 17 -6.28 7.70 -0.12
N ASP A 18 -5.54 8.50 0.64
CA ASP A 18 -6.11 9.41 1.65
C ASP A 18 -6.84 10.59 0.99
N ASP A 19 -6.16 11.38 0.19
CA ASP A 19 -6.76 12.50 -0.53
C ASP A 19 -6.05 12.78 -1.86
N ALA A 20 -6.40 12.03 -2.91
CA ALA A 20 -5.81 12.22 -4.23
C ALA A 20 -6.07 13.61 -4.82
N ARG A 21 -7.14 14.31 -4.42
CA ARG A 21 -7.50 15.62 -4.97
C ARG A 21 -6.58 16.73 -4.49
N ASN A 22 -6.26 16.74 -3.20
CA ASN A 22 -5.48 17.81 -2.58
C ASN A 22 -4.00 17.45 -2.46
N THR A 23 -3.64 16.18 -2.61
CA THR A 23 -2.26 15.71 -2.60
C THR A 23 -1.53 16.12 -3.86
N SER A 24 -0.34 16.69 -3.70
CA SER A 24 0.52 17.11 -4.81
C SER A 24 1.91 16.47 -4.69
N ALA A 25 2.60 16.30 -5.83
CA ALA A 25 3.95 15.76 -5.83
C ALA A 25 4.95 16.53 -4.93
N PRO A 26 4.91 17.87 -4.82
CA PRO A 26 5.72 18.58 -3.82
C PRO A 26 5.42 18.21 -2.38
N MET A 27 4.16 18.02 -2.00
CA MET A 27 3.78 17.64 -0.63
C MET A 27 4.36 16.27 -0.25
N ILE A 28 4.20 15.28 -1.14
CA ILE A 28 4.79 13.94 -0.89
C ILE A 28 6.32 14.02 -0.87
N ALA A 29 6.91 14.82 -1.78
CA ALA A 29 8.36 14.98 -1.87
C ALA A 29 8.98 15.56 -0.59
N ASP A 30 8.30 16.54 0.02
CA ASP A 30 8.71 17.13 1.30
C ASP A 30 8.61 16.13 2.46
N GLU A 31 7.63 15.21 2.41
CA GLU A 31 7.44 14.18 3.44
C GLU A 31 8.51 13.08 3.36
N VAL A 32 8.89 12.66 2.15
CA VAL A 32 9.80 11.52 1.94
C VAL A 32 11.24 11.92 1.57
N GLY A 33 11.57 13.22 1.59
CA GLY A 33 12.91 13.73 1.39
C GLY A 33 13.47 13.60 -0.04
N VAL A 34 12.60 13.55 -1.08
CA VAL A 34 13.01 13.44 -2.48
C VAL A 34 12.56 14.64 -3.33
N SER A 35 12.98 14.72 -4.59
CA SER A 35 12.52 15.80 -5.47
C SER A 35 11.08 15.60 -5.94
N PRO A 36 10.28 16.70 -6.16
CA PRO A 36 8.95 16.59 -6.75
C PRO A 36 8.92 15.96 -8.15
N ALA A 37 10.03 16.05 -8.88
CA ALA A 37 10.18 15.39 -10.19
C ALA A 37 10.26 13.87 -10.02
N THR A 38 10.98 13.40 -9.00
CA THR A 38 11.06 11.98 -8.64
C THR A 38 9.67 11.42 -8.32
N ILE A 39 8.89 12.13 -7.50
CA ILE A 39 7.51 11.70 -7.16
C ILE A 39 6.64 11.60 -8.40
N ARG A 40 6.65 12.60 -9.30
CA ARG A 40 5.85 12.52 -10.55
C ARG A 40 6.22 11.31 -11.39
N ASN A 41 7.53 11.07 -11.61
CA ASN A 41 7.99 9.93 -12.37
C ASN A 41 7.55 8.59 -11.74
N ARG A 42 7.56 8.50 -10.41
CA ARG A 42 7.09 7.30 -9.69
C ARG A 42 5.59 7.09 -9.79
N ILE A 43 4.79 8.17 -9.72
CA ILE A 43 3.35 8.10 -9.96
C ILE A 43 3.08 7.57 -11.38
N ASP A 44 3.72 8.15 -12.38
CA ASP A 44 3.59 7.70 -13.78
C ASP A 44 3.93 6.21 -13.93
N GLN A 45 5.01 5.75 -13.28
CA GLN A 45 5.41 4.34 -13.29
C GLN A 45 4.38 3.43 -12.62
N LEU A 46 3.80 3.84 -11.48
CA LEU A 46 2.76 3.09 -10.76
C LEU A 46 1.48 2.99 -11.58
N GLU A 47 1.11 4.06 -12.31
CA GLU A 47 -0.02 4.08 -13.24
C GLU A 47 0.25 3.18 -14.46
N GLU A 48 1.42 3.30 -15.11
CA GLU A 48 1.81 2.45 -16.25
C GLU A 48 1.87 0.97 -15.88
N ALA A 49 2.27 0.64 -14.66
CA ALA A 49 2.27 -0.73 -14.15
C ALA A 49 0.87 -1.24 -13.75
N GLY A 50 -0.15 -0.38 -13.75
CA GLY A 50 -1.52 -0.71 -13.33
C GLY A 50 -1.67 -0.93 -11.82
N ILE A 51 -0.68 -0.52 -11.00
CA ILE A 51 -0.77 -0.54 -9.54
C ILE A 51 -1.77 0.54 -9.10
N ILE A 52 -1.67 1.74 -9.67
CA ILE A 52 -2.69 2.77 -9.58
C ILE A 52 -3.55 2.66 -10.85
N SER A 53 -4.78 2.19 -10.71
CA SER A 53 -5.70 1.98 -11.83
C SER A 53 -6.60 3.17 -12.13
N GLY A 54 -6.60 4.18 -11.27
CA GLY A 54 -7.40 5.40 -11.44
C GLY A 54 -7.69 6.11 -10.12
N TYR A 55 -8.35 7.26 -10.24
CA TYR A 55 -8.77 8.10 -9.12
C TYR A 55 -10.28 8.28 -9.20
N HIS A 56 -10.98 8.10 -8.09
CA HIS A 56 -12.42 8.17 -8.03
C HIS A 56 -12.88 9.07 -6.87
N ALA A 57 -13.90 9.87 -7.10
CA ALA A 57 -14.58 10.54 -6.02
C ALA A 57 -15.44 9.55 -5.25
N ASN A 58 -15.38 9.58 -3.93
CA ASN A 58 -16.37 8.90 -3.09
C ASN A 58 -17.61 9.81 -3.02
N VAL A 59 -18.76 9.31 -3.47
CA VAL A 59 -20.00 10.08 -3.58
C VAL A 59 -21.06 9.45 -2.69
N ASP A 60 -21.60 10.25 -1.77
CA ASP A 60 -22.80 9.92 -1.02
C ASP A 60 -24.02 10.24 -1.88
N PHE A 61 -24.58 9.22 -2.52
CA PHE A 61 -25.71 9.36 -3.43
C PHE A 61 -27.03 9.64 -2.68
N GLU A 62 -27.16 9.19 -1.42
CA GLU A 62 -28.30 9.52 -0.57
C GLU A 62 -28.29 11.02 -0.23
N ALA A 63 -27.15 11.57 0.16
CA ALA A 63 -27.00 12.99 0.44
C ALA A 63 -27.08 13.87 -0.81
N ALA A 64 -26.70 13.33 -1.99
CA ALA A 64 -26.73 14.08 -3.24
C ALA A 64 -28.15 14.31 -3.76
N ASP A 65 -29.01 13.28 -3.79
CA ASP A 65 -30.36 13.36 -4.35
C ASP A 65 -31.29 12.25 -3.81
N GLU A 66 -31.17 11.85 -2.56
CA GLU A 66 -31.97 10.80 -1.90
C GLU A 66 -31.97 9.46 -2.69
N MET A 67 -30.90 9.19 -3.45
CA MET A 67 -30.79 7.99 -4.26
C MET A 67 -30.53 6.74 -3.43
N LEU A 68 -31.03 5.61 -3.90
CA LEU A 68 -30.81 4.32 -3.30
C LEU A 68 -29.53 3.69 -3.86
N THR A 69 -28.66 3.18 -2.99
CA THR A 69 -27.49 2.41 -3.40
C THR A 69 -27.70 0.95 -3.00
N THR A 70 -27.59 0.05 -3.98
CA THR A 70 -27.83 -1.39 -3.79
C THR A 70 -26.63 -2.20 -4.23
N LEU A 71 -26.23 -3.16 -3.40
CA LEU A 71 -25.25 -4.16 -3.71
C LEU A 71 -25.95 -5.46 -4.13
N TYR A 72 -25.80 -5.84 -5.38
CA TYR A 72 -26.18 -7.16 -5.88
C TYR A 72 -25.02 -8.13 -5.67
N VAL A 73 -25.32 -9.23 -4.99
CA VAL A 73 -24.43 -10.38 -4.83
C VAL A 73 -24.88 -11.44 -5.80
N ALA A 74 -24.01 -11.86 -6.70
CA ALA A 74 -24.40 -12.69 -7.83
C ALA A 74 -23.40 -13.82 -8.11
N THR A 75 -23.91 -14.88 -8.74
CA THR A 75 -23.15 -16.02 -9.22
C THR A 75 -23.11 -16.01 -10.75
N VAL A 76 -21.93 -16.21 -11.31
CA VAL A 76 -21.70 -16.35 -12.74
C VAL A 76 -20.75 -17.50 -13.05
N PRO A 77 -20.86 -18.17 -14.22
CA PRO A 77 -19.88 -19.16 -14.66
C PRO A 77 -18.48 -18.54 -14.71
N ILE A 78 -17.47 -19.27 -14.20
CA ILE A 78 -16.08 -18.80 -14.11
C ILE A 78 -15.53 -18.37 -15.49
N GLU A 79 -15.86 -19.16 -16.53
CA GLU A 79 -15.46 -18.90 -17.93
C GLU A 79 -16.06 -17.61 -18.49
N ASP A 80 -17.23 -17.19 -18.02
CA ASP A 80 -17.96 -16.00 -18.50
C ASP A 80 -17.77 -14.77 -17.60
N ARG A 81 -17.15 -14.92 -16.43
CA ARG A 81 -17.11 -13.87 -15.39
C ARG A 81 -16.58 -12.53 -15.89
N VAL A 82 -15.42 -12.52 -16.55
CA VAL A 82 -14.82 -11.27 -17.08
C VAL A 82 -15.74 -10.61 -18.10
N ARG A 83 -16.32 -11.40 -19.00
CA ARG A 83 -17.25 -10.91 -20.04
C ARG A 83 -18.50 -10.31 -19.41
N LEU A 84 -19.11 -11.02 -18.47
CA LEU A 84 -20.32 -10.59 -17.78
C LEU A 84 -20.07 -9.37 -16.89
N ALA A 85 -18.93 -9.30 -16.21
CA ALA A 85 -18.53 -8.12 -15.43
C ALA A 85 -18.39 -6.88 -16.34
N GLN A 86 -17.79 -7.02 -17.53
CA GLN A 86 -17.68 -5.93 -18.49
C GLN A 86 -19.06 -5.49 -19.01
N GLN A 87 -19.96 -6.42 -19.29
CA GLN A 87 -21.32 -6.10 -19.73
C GLN A 87 -22.14 -5.44 -18.62
N ALA A 88 -22.05 -5.93 -17.38
CA ALA A 88 -22.72 -5.34 -16.22
C ALA A 88 -22.34 -3.86 -16.03
N ARG A 89 -21.09 -3.49 -16.30
CA ARG A 89 -20.62 -2.08 -16.24
C ARG A 89 -21.29 -1.15 -17.25
N THR A 90 -21.92 -1.67 -18.28
CA THR A 90 -22.63 -0.85 -19.28
C THR A 90 -24.09 -0.58 -18.93
N ILE A 91 -24.61 -1.22 -17.89
CA ILE A 91 -25.98 -1.02 -17.41
C ILE A 91 -26.08 0.35 -16.74
N THR A 92 -27.09 1.11 -17.09
CA THR A 92 -27.36 2.41 -16.46
C THR A 92 -27.65 2.23 -14.98
N GLY A 93 -26.99 3.03 -14.15
CA GLY A 93 -27.10 2.95 -12.68
C GLY A 93 -26.00 2.09 -12.05
N VAL A 94 -25.30 1.23 -12.79
CA VAL A 94 -24.16 0.48 -12.24
C VAL A 94 -22.96 1.41 -12.08
N VAL A 95 -22.43 1.51 -10.85
CA VAL A 95 -21.31 2.38 -10.49
C VAL A 95 -20.03 1.60 -10.17
N ASN A 96 -20.14 0.34 -9.76
CA ASN A 96 -18.98 -0.51 -9.48
C ASN A 96 -19.29 -1.98 -9.75
N VAL A 97 -18.30 -2.73 -10.25
CA VAL A 97 -18.36 -4.20 -10.42
C VAL A 97 -17.10 -4.81 -9.86
N ARG A 98 -17.24 -5.80 -8.99
CA ARG A 98 -16.15 -6.53 -8.34
C ARG A 98 -16.22 -8.00 -8.73
N GLU A 99 -15.13 -8.52 -9.28
CA GLU A 99 -14.94 -9.94 -9.54
C GLU A 99 -14.21 -10.59 -8.36
N LEU A 100 -14.78 -11.67 -7.81
CA LEU A 100 -14.18 -12.40 -6.71
C LEU A 100 -13.51 -13.67 -7.22
N MET A 101 -12.34 -13.99 -6.69
CA MET A 101 -11.52 -15.13 -7.17
C MET A 101 -12.08 -16.49 -6.77
N ALA A 102 -12.81 -16.58 -5.65
CA ALA A 102 -13.29 -17.82 -5.09
C ALA A 102 -14.70 -17.66 -4.46
N GLY A 103 -15.44 -18.73 -4.38
CA GLY A 103 -16.79 -18.80 -3.82
C GLY A 103 -17.86 -18.91 -4.91
N GLU A 104 -19.09 -19.21 -4.48
CA GLU A 104 -20.27 -19.29 -5.37
C GLU A 104 -20.68 -17.87 -5.77
N GLU A 105 -20.75 -16.94 -4.82
CA GLU A 105 -21.07 -15.52 -5.00
C GLU A 105 -19.83 -14.75 -5.55
N ASN A 106 -19.55 -14.92 -6.83
CA ASN A 106 -18.28 -14.51 -7.43
C ASN A 106 -18.33 -13.20 -8.24
N LEU A 107 -19.48 -12.50 -8.22
CA LEU A 107 -19.66 -11.20 -8.85
C LEU A 107 -20.48 -10.29 -7.95
N HIS A 108 -19.93 -9.13 -7.60
CA HIS A 108 -20.64 -8.08 -6.88
C HIS A 108 -20.86 -6.87 -7.77
N VAL A 109 -22.09 -6.38 -7.84
CA VAL A 109 -22.46 -5.20 -8.63
C VAL A 109 -23.06 -4.15 -7.72
N LEU A 110 -22.45 -2.98 -7.64
CA LEU A 110 -23.00 -1.83 -6.93
C LEU A 110 -23.75 -0.95 -7.93
N ALA A 111 -25.00 -0.68 -7.64
CA ALA A 111 -25.86 0.14 -8.45
C ALA A 111 -26.53 1.25 -7.64
N VAL A 112 -26.84 2.35 -8.33
CA VAL A 112 -27.53 3.53 -7.78
C VAL A 112 -28.77 3.80 -8.60
N GLY A 113 -29.87 4.09 -7.94
CA GLY A 113 -31.14 4.43 -8.59
C GLY A 113 -31.91 5.47 -7.82
N GLU A 114 -32.66 6.31 -8.52
CA GLU A 114 -33.51 7.36 -7.92
C GLU A 114 -34.63 6.79 -7.04
N ASN A 115 -35.02 5.53 -7.25
CA ASN A 115 -36.10 4.86 -6.55
C ASN A 115 -36.01 3.34 -6.73
N ALA A 116 -36.90 2.60 -6.07
CA ALA A 116 -36.95 1.14 -6.12
C ALA A 116 -37.20 0.59 -7.54
N ASP A 117 -37.94 1.32 -8.40
CA ASP A 117 -38.19 0.87 -9.77
C ASP A 117 -36.91 0.92 -10.59
N ALA A 118 -36.09 1.99 -10.46
CA ALA A 118 -34.81 2.11 -11.12
C ALA A 118 -33.83 1.00 -10.68
N ILE A 119 -33.83 0.66 -9.38
CA ILE A 119 -33.04 -0.47 -8.83
C ILE A 119 -33.52 -1.80 -9.44
N ASN A 120 -34.82 -2.05 -9.48
CA ASN A 120 -35.41 -3.25 -10.11
C ASN A 120 -35.10 -3.34 -11.61
N ASP A 121 -34.98 -2.20 -12.32
CA ASP A 121 -34.58 -2.19 -13.73
C ASP A 121 -33.17 -2.72 -13.90
N VAL A 122 -32.22 -2.30 -13.05
CA VAL A 122 -30.85 -2.83 -13.05
C VAL A 122 -30.86 -4.34 -12.78
N ALA A 123 -31.61 -4.83 -11.79
CA ALA A 123 -31.72 -6.27 -11.51
C ALA A 123 -32.24 -7.06 -12.73
N ARG A 124 -33.22 -6.52 -13.45
CA ARG A 124 -33.76 -7.15 -14.67
C ARG A 124 -32.73 -7.20 -15.78
N GLU A 125 -31.93 -6.14 -15.97
CA GLU A 125 -30.89 -6.11 -16.99
C GLU A 125 -29.74 -7.07 -16.64
N LEU A 126 -29.34 -7.15 -15.37
CA LEU A 126 -28.35 -8.14 -14.91
C LEU A 126 -28.81 -9.57 -15.18
N THR A 127 -30.07 -9.88 -14.83
CA THR A 127 -30.67 -11.20 -15.07
C THR A 127 -30.77 -11.51 -16.58
N ALA A 128 -31.09 -10.51 -17.40
CA ALA A 128 -31.13 -10.67 -18.88
C ALA A 128 -29.76 -10.99 -19.49
N LEU A 129 -28.66 -10.61 -18.86
CA LEU A 129 -27.30 -11.00 -19.22
C LEU A 129 -26.95 -12.44 -18.83
N GLY A 130 -27.79 -13.10 -18.01
CA GLY A 130 -27.53 -14.43 -17.44
C GLY A 130 -26.77 -14.39 -16.13
N ILE A 131 -26.75 -13.26 -15.45
CA ILE A 131 -26.19 -13.10 -14.11
C ILE A 131 -27.25 -13.55 -13.10
N GLU A 132 -26.93 -14.55 -12.27
CA GLU A 132 -27.82 -15.07 -11.23
C GLU A 132 -27.62 -14.25 -9.96
N ILE A 133 -28.64 -13.47 -9.60
CA ILE A 133 -28.62 -12.64 -8.39
C ILE A 133 -29.03 -13.54 -7.22
N GLU A 134 -28.14 -13.70 -6.23
CA GLU A 134 -28.36 -14.49 -5.02
C GLU A 134 -28.92 -13.62 -3.89
N ASP A 135 -28.43 -12.37 -3.79
CA ASP A 135 -28.86 -11.46 -2.74
C ASP A 135 -28.83 -10.00 -3.21
N GLU A 136 -29.70 -9.19 -2.63
CA GLU A 136 -29.84 -7.76 -2.88
C GLU A 136 -29.78 -7.00 -1.55
N LYS A 137 -28.76 -6.17 -1.38
CA LYS A 137 -28.49 -5.46 -0.12
C LYS A 137 -28.53 -3.95 -0.33
N LEU A 138 -29.46 -3.30 0.35
CA LEU A 138 -29.45 -1.83 0.39
C LEU A 138 -28.22 -1.37 1.20
N LEU A 139 -27.34 -0.63 0.54
CA LEU A 139 -26.15 -0.07 1.15
C LEU A 139 -26.48 1.28 1.77
N ARG A 140 -26.12 1.43 3.06
CA ARG A 140 -26.34 2.69 3.77
C ARG A 140 -25.09 3.58 3.75
N THR A 141 -23.94 3.00 3.97
CA THR A 141 -22.68 3.76 4.09
C THR A 141 -21.50 2.92 3.64
N GLU A 142 -20.61 3.49 2.87
CA GLU A 142 -19.31 2.93 2.52
C GLU A 142 -18.21 3.87 3.02
N GLN A 143 -17.22 3.33 3.73
CA GLN A 143 -16.11 4.10 4.28
C GLN A 143 -14.80 3.58 3.69
N PHE A 144 -13.99 4.49 3.18
CA PHE A 144 -12.67 4.18 2.64
C PHE A 144 -11.60 4.72 3.58
N GLN A 145 -10.54 3.95 3.74
CA GLN A 145 -9.34 4.35 4.48
C GLN A 145 -8.11 4.00 3.64
N PRO A 146 -7.04 4.80 3.72
CA PRO A 146 -5.77 4.39 3.15
C PRO A 146 -5.27 3.11 3.81
N TYR A 147 -4.49 2.33 3.07
CA TYR A 147 -3.91 1.10 3.63
C TYR A 147 -2.83 1.45 4.65
N HIS A 148 -3.13 1.28 5.92
CA HIS A 148 -2.31 1.71 7.05
C HIS A 148 -0.82 1.32 6.97
N PRO A 149 -0.45 0.08 6.53
CA PRO A 149 0.96 -0.30 6.40
C PRO A 149 1.75 0.50 5.35
N PHE A 150 1.10 1.31 4.51
CA PHE A 150 1.74 2.21 3.56
C PHE A 150 1.82 3.64 4.08
N GLY A 151 1.18 3.91 5.23
CA GLY A 151 1.14 5.23 5.85
C GLY A 151 2.39 5.56 6.65
N PRO A 152 2.46 6.79 7.18
CA PRO A 152 3.45 7.14 8.18
C PRO A 152 3.22 6.27 9.41
N ASN A 153 4.22 5.50 9.78
CA ASN A 153 4.22 4.86 11.08
C ASN A 153 4.46 5.96 12.12
N GLU A 154 3.49 6.22 12.97
CA GLU A 154 3.62 7.18 14.07
C GLU A 154 4.68 6.72 15.09
N THR A 155 5.18 5.50 14.97
CA THR A 155 6.16 4.88 15.88
C THR A 155 7.47 4.47 15.21
N HIS A 156 7.56 4.44 13.84
CA HIS A 156 8.76 3.95 13.15
C HIS A 156 8.95 4.63 11.79
N GLN A 157 9.56 5.81 11.80
CA GLN A 157 9.81 6.61 10.57
C GLN A 157 10.90 6.05 9.64
N GLN A 158 11.48 4.88 9.92
CA GLN A 158 12.70 4.44 9.22
C GLN A 158 12.73 2.98 8.73
N PHE A 159 11.59 2.28 8.65
CA PHE A 159 11.59 0.90 8.13
C PHE A 159 11.34 0.83 6.63
N SER A 160 12.36 0.47 5.86
CA SER A 160 12.22 0.23 4.42
C SER A 160 11.55 -1.11 4.09
N ASP A 161 11.88 -2.20 4.80
CA ASP A 161 11.23 -3.51 4.62
C ASP A 161 11.44 -4.39 5.87
N TYR A 162 10.32 -4.87 6.45
CA TYR A 162 10.34 -5.83 7.56
C TYR A 162 9.93 -7.21 7.06
N ILE A 163 10.82 -8.19 7.14
CA ILE A 163 10.56 -9.56 6.72
C ILE A 163 10.73 -10.50 7.92
N SER A 164 9.64 -11.10 8.38
CA SER A 164 9.69 -12.16 9.39
C SER A 164 10.04 -13.51 8.72
N LEU A 165 11.13 -14.13 9.18
CA LEU A 165 11.60 -15.42 8.70
C LEU A 165 11.21 -16.56 9.65
N ALA A 166 11.26 -17.79 9.14
CA ALA A 166 11.02 -18.98 9.98
C ALA A 166 12.02 -19.05 11.15
N GLY A 167 11.51 -19.39 12.36
CA GLY A 167 12.34 -19.54 13.58
C GLY A 167 12.46 -18.26 14.41
N GLY A 168 11.62 -17.24 14.17
CA GLY A 168 11.62 -16.00 14.94
C GLY A 168 12.77 -15.05 14.57
N ASN A 169 13.40 -15.26 13.41
CA ASN A 169 14.39 -14.34 12.87
C ASN A 169 13.67 -13.24 12.07
N GLU A 170 14.22 -12.04 12.11
CA GLU A 170 13.65 -10.88 11.44
C GLU A 170 14.72 -10.15 10.63
N VAL A 171 14.32 -9.67 9.44
CA VAL A 171 15.17 -8.84 8.61
C VAL A 171 14.52 -7.46 8.51
N VAL A 172 15.30 -6.44 8.78
CA VAL A 172 14.87 -5.04 8.69
C VAL A 172 15.88 -4.24 7.89
N GLU A 173 15.41 -3.28 7.11
CA GLU A 173 16.26 -2.28 6.48
C GLU A 173 16.18 -0.98 7.29
N LEU A 174 17.35 -0.46 7.69
CA LEU A 174 17.51 0.73 8.53
C LEU A 174 18.30 1.78 7.76
N THR A 175 17.81 3.01 7.74
CA THR A 175 18.55 4.14 7.17
C THR A 175 19.35 4.83 8.29
N VAL A 176 20.58 5.17 8.03
CA VAL A 176 21.46 5.84 8.99
C VAL A 176 21.23 7.35 8.91
N ASP A 177 20.79 7.96 9.99
CA ASP A 177 20.65 9.41 10.10
C ASP A 177 22.01 10.12 10.16
N GLU A 178 22.02 11.44 9.86
CA GLU A 178 23.25 12.25 9.86
C GLU A 178 23.93 12.31 11.24
N GLU A 179 23.15 12.28 12.31
CA GLU A 179 23.62 12.36 13.70
C GLU A 179 23.42 11.04 14.47
N ALA A 180 23.17 9.92 13.74
CA ALA A 180 23.01 8.61 14.37
C ALA A 180 24.29 8.17 15.10
N PRO A 181 24.20 7.54 16.29
CA PRO A 181 25.35 7.05 17.05
C PRO A 181 26.32 6.16 16.23
N ILE A 182 25.77 5.38 15.28
CA ILE A 182 26.55 4.45 14.44
C ILE A 182 27.21 5.13 13.23
N ALA A 183 26.81 6.38 12.89
CA ALA A 183 27.34 7.07 11.71
C ALA A 183 28.82 7.42 11.86
N GLY A 184 29.62 7.09 10.84
CA GLY A 184 31.07 7.29 10.82
C GLY A 184 31.89 6.20 11.50
N MET A 185 31.27 5.18 12.08
CA MET A 185 31.93 4.02 12.67
C MET A 185 32.12 2.90 11.64
N THR A 186 33.07 2.01 11.90
CA THR A 186 33.13 0.70 11.23
C THR A 186 32.20 -0.29 11.93
N LEU A 187 31.75 -1.31 11.21
CA LEU A 187 30.94 -2.38 11.82
C LEU A 187 31.64 -3.08 13.00
N ALA A 188 32.96 -3.19 12.98
CA ALA A 188 33.74 -3.75 14.09
C ALA A 188 33.72 -2.82 15.31
N GLU A 189 33.82 -1.51 15.11
CA GLU A 189 33.74 -0.51 16.20
C GLU A 189 32.34 -0.51 16.81
N ALA A 190 31.28 -0.47 15.99
CA ALA A 190 29.89 -0.52 16.44
C ALA A 190 29.58 -1.79 17.26
N GLY A 191 30.13 -2.95 16.86
CA GLY A 191 30.03 -4.18 17.62
C GLY A 191 30.84 -4.19 18.92
N HIS A 192 31.96 -3.46 18.98
CA HIS A 192 32.78 -3.36 20.22
C HIS A 192 32.20 -2.37 21.24
N GLU A 193 31.45 -1.39 20.77
CA GLU A 193 30.75 -0.41 21.62
C GLU A 193 29.36 -0.88 22.06
N ASP A 194 29.03 -2.18 21.78
CA ASP A 194 27.72 -2.78 22.07
C ASP A 194 26.51 -2.04 21.43
N LEU A 195 26.74 -1.25 20.36
CA LEU A 195 25.69 -0.61 19.62
C LEU A 195 24.88 -1.61 18.77
N LEU A 196 25.52 -2.68 18.32
CA LEU A 196 24.85 -3.81 17.68
C LEU A 196 24.76 -4.96 18.66
N GLU A 197 23.54 -5.29 19.09
CA GLU A 197 23.26 -6.33 20.07
C GLU A 197 23.73 -7.72 19.62
N GLU A 198 23.96 -8.64 20.57
CA GLU A 198 24.30 -10.03 20.27
C GLU A 198 23.17 -10.72 19.50
N GLY A 199 23.46 -11.19 18.29
CA GLY A 199 22.46 -11.80 17.40
C GLY A 199 22.01 -10.90 16.25
N VAL A 200 22.47 -9.67 16.22
CA VAL A 200 22.26 -8.73 15.12
C VAL A 200 23.39 -8.87 14.10
N LEU A 201 23.03 -9.01 12.82
CA LEU A 201 23.99 -9.14 11.72
C LEU A 201 23.62 -8.18 10.58
N VAL A 202 24.53 -7.29 10.20
CA VAL A 202 24.38 -6.48 8.99
C VAL A 202 24.69 -7.35 7.76
N VAL A 203 23.72 -7.51 6.88
CA VAL A 203 23.77 -8.41 5.72
C VAL A 203 24.22 -7.67 4.46
N SER A 204 23.77 -6.42 4.29
CA SER A 204 24.15 -5.54 3.19
C SER A 204 24.13 -4.08 3.59
N ILE A 205 24.87 -3.26 2.86
CA ILE A 205 24.85 -1.79 2.93
C ILE A 205 24.54 -1.29 1.53
N GLU A 206 23.45 -0.55 1.37
CA GLU A 206 23.12 0.14 0.12
C GLU A 206 23.58 1.61 0.26
N ARG A 207 24.35 2.07 -0.70
CA ARG A 207 24.92 3.41 -0.77
C ARG A 207 24.93 3.90 -2.22
N ASP A 208 24.29 5.02 -2.51
CA ASP A 208 24.24 5.63 -3.86
C ASP A 208 23.79 4.64 -4.96
N ASP A 209 22.79 3.79 -4.68
CA ASP A 209 22.28 2.69 -5.54
C ASP A 209 23.26 1.49 -5.70
N ASP A 210 24.39 1.47 -5.03
CA ASP A 210 25.32 0.32 -4.99
C ASP A 210 25.12 -0.51 -3.74
N VAL A 211 25.00 -1.85 -3.89
CA VAL A 211 24.88 -2.79 -2.77
C VAL A 211 26.25 -3.37 -2.41
N LEU A 212 26.71 -3.05 -1.21
CA LEU A 212 27.99 -3.50 -0.67
C LEU A 212 27.80 -4.72 0.23
N THR A 213 28.69 -5.71 0.12
CA THR A 213 28.78 -6.79 1.10
C THR A 213 29.62 -6.32 2.28
N PRO A 214 29.05 -6.19 3.51
CA PRO A 214 29.74 -5.62 4.64
C PRO A 214 30.84 -6.56 5.19
N THR A 215 31.87 -5.94 5.72
CA THR A 215 32.93 -6.58 6.51
C THR A 215 33.10 -5.79 7.81
N GLY A 216 33.81 -6.33 8.80
CA GLY A 216 34.10 -5.58 10.03
C GLY A 216 34.78 -4.22 9.81
N GLU A 217 35.51 -4.05 8.69
CA GLU A 217 36.18 -2.79 8.32
C GLU A 217 35.30 -1.85 7.49
N SER A 218 34.06 -2.25 7.19
CA SER A 218 33.13 -1.40 6.43
C SER A 218 32.68 -0.22 7.28
N GLU A 219 32.94 0.98 6.81
CA GLU A 219 32.50 2.23 7.41
C GLU A 219 31.01 2.45 7.09
N ILE A 220 30.22 2.77 8.12
CA ILE A 220 28.80 3.13 8.05
C ILE A 220 28.71 4.65 7.90
N ARG A 221 27.94 5.14 6.92
CA ARG A 221 27.82 6.57 6.65
C ARG A 221 26.35 7.01 6.76
N ALA A 222 26.16 8.26 7.09
CA ALA A 222 24.84 8.88 7.01
C ALA A 222 24.25 8.71 5.61
N GLY A 223 22.97 8.34 5.55
CA GLY A 223 22.26 8.03 4.31
C GLY A 223 22.43 6.61 3.78
N ASP A 224 23.30 5.77 4.39
CA ASP A 224 23.35 4.35 4.06
C ASP A 224 22.05 3.65 4.47
N ILE A 225 21.62 2.66 3.69
CA ILE A 225 20.56 1.74 4.06
C ILE A 225 21.20 0.40 4.42
N LEU A 226 21.05 -0.02 5.67
CA LEU A 226 21.57 -1.29 6.16
C LEU A 226 20.47 -2.35 6.22
N THR A 227 20.68 -3.49 5.56
CA THR A 227 19.85 -4.67 5.79
C THR A 227 20.40 -5.44 7.00
N VAL A 228 19.59 -5.53 8.04
CA VAL A 228 19.97 -6.12 9.33
C VAL A 228 19.13 -7.37 9.58
N LEU A 229 19.80 -8.48 9.91
CA LEU A 229 19.18 -9.73 10.39
C LEU A 229 19.28 -9.80 11.90
N SER A 230 18.15 -9.90 12.59
CA SER A 230 18.10 -10.16 14.04
C SER A 230 17.60 -11.57 14.34
N ARG A 231 18.27 -12.24 15.29
CA ARG A 231 17.86 -13.54 15.83
C ARG A 231 17.02 -13.36 17.08
N GLY A 232 15.73 -13.72 17.00
CA GLY A 232 14.82 -13.61 18.15
C GLY A 232 13.97 -12.35 18.19
N GLY A 233 13.97 -11.58 17.11
CA GLY A 233 13.22 -10.33 16.94
C GLY A 233 14.13 -9.09 17.01
N VAL A 234 13.65 -8.01 16.41
CA VAL A 234 14.34 -6.71 16.44
C VAL A 234 13.89 -5.98 17.70
N ALA A 235 14.83 -5.73 18.63
CA ALA A 235 14.55 -4.93 19.82
C ALA A 235 14.38 -3.45 19.44
N GLU A 236 13.53 -2.73 20.18
CA GLU A 236 13.35 -1.27 19.95
C GLU A 236 14.65 -0.48 20.08
N SER A 237 15.56 -0.93 20.95
CA SER A 237 16.90 -0.35 21.18
C SER A 237 17.79 -0.28 19.94
N ILE A 238 17.55 -1.14 18.92
CA ILE A 238 18.37 -1.10 17.71
C ILE A 238 18.12 0.18 16.90
N PHE A 239 16.92 0.76 17.00
CA PHE A 239 16.55 1.96 16.27
C PHE A 239 17.26 3.18 16.79
N ASP A 240 17.42 3.28 18.10
CA ASP A 240 18.13 4.39 18.77
C ASP A 240 19.59 4.52 18.28
N VAL A 241 20.14 3.44 17.71
CA VAL A 241 21.52 3.40 17.20
C VAL A 241 21.63 4.01 15.79
N PHE A 242 20.54 3.94 15.02
CA PHE A 242 20.48 4.43 13.64
C PHE A 242 19.80 5.78 13.53
N GLU A 243 19.14 6.21 14.58
CA GLU A 243 18.33 7.43 14.64
C GLU A 243 19.01 8.53 15.46
N THR A 244 18.62 9.77 15.18
CA THR A 244 18.94 10.92 16.01
C THR A 244 17.97 11.01 17.17
N GLU A 245 18.45 11.08 18.44
CA GLU A 245 17.59 11.34 19.59
C GLU A 245 16.75 12.62 19.34
N SER A 246 15.44 12.45 19.20
CA SER A 246 14.52 13.58 19.11
C SER A 246 14.30 14.17 20.49
N ASP A 247 14.74 15.42 20.69
CA ASP A 247 14.55 16.24 21.90
C ASP A 247 13.08 16.69 22.07
#